data_98131884a123de0724b360aa3109ff4f
#
_entry.id   98131884a123de0724b360aa3109ff4f
#
_cell.length_a   1.000
_cell.length_b   1.000
_cell.length_c   1.000
_cell.angle_alpha   90.00
_cell.angle_beta   90.00
_cell.angle_gamma   90.00
#
_symmetry.space_group_name_H-M   'P 1'
#
loop_
_entity.id
_entity.type
_entity.pdbx_description
1 polymer ?
#
loop_
_entity_poly.entity_id
_entity_poly.type
_entity_poly.pdbx_seq_one_letter_code
_entity_poly.pdbx_strand_id
1 'polypeptide(L)'
;MTTLLRGHGLLNGFIALLLAFGSLIFLPVTPTRADTHPPPGPDRQAPLTVDYTAYEWWMATWNKDQVVCSITVDHEGQPNLGEVYANCDPDVYDTYKDQKPCDLVGDKRGCDGYYVYLVDQKQAQRVISVTLPPPEVWLSLKGCDDVSSSGTSICETAPILVLNGKEPLPNEHILGIEGTMDGQPFTCDPTCELQLDVTDDNGVKLQFWAWSSYGDSSPSFTAQVRVATASVGNPDQDYWYVDVLSSQWKGVRISSCSDTWDSFPPVGGPPDWLSSPQDPAHLSSDIPYNYLSANLILQGVVDASTCLDDGITPNGGANQCGQESARPAVDDWQNQFDSLIIDTAQHTGVPARLLKNLFARESQFWPGVFKAGSDAGLGQLTENGADTTLLWNPSFYDQYCPLVLSSETCSKGYLHLKPKDQLLLRVSLVKSVNANCDDCALGIDLSRANFSVDVFAHTLLASCEQTGQVVYNEVRQSPGDVASYEDLWKFTLVNYNAGPGCLSLALDGAWNSDHQLTWDTVSSHFTDVCAPTKDYVNDISQSSSDEKQK
;
A
#
# COMPACT_ATOMS: atom_id res chain seq x y z
N MET A 1 21.45 -70.33 -15.68
CA MET A 1 21.28 -71.65 -15.17
C MET A 1 20.01 -71.58 -14.35
N THR A 2 18.87 -71.95 -14.95
CA THR A 2 18.12 -73.21 -14.82
C THR A 2 17.61 -73.35 -13.41
N THR A 3 16.36 -73.59 -13.06
CA THR A 3 15.13 -74.16 -13.67
C THR A 3 14.03 -73.98 -12.61
N LEU A 4 12.82 -73.48 -12.91
CA LEU A 4 11.59 -74.20 -13.20
C LEU A 4 11.20 -75.34 -12.23
N LEU A 5 10.00 -75.24 -11.67
CA LEU A 5 8.85 -76.16 -11.73
C LEU A 5 7.90 -75.90 -10.55
N ARG A 6 6.66 -75.46 -10.75
CA ARG A 6 5.40 -76.23 -11.01
C ARG A 6 5.00 -77.22 -9.90
N GLY A 7 3.82 -77.00 -9.37
CA GLY A 7 3.04 -77.99 -8.60
C GLY A 7 1.62 -77.49 -8.33
N HIS A 8 0.66 -78.00 -9.11
CA HIS A 8 -0.80 -77.89 -8.93
C HIS A 8 -1.27 -78.69 -7.73
N GLY A 9 -2.32 -78.32 -7.09
CA GLY A 9 -3.09 -79.09 -6.15
C GLY A 9 -4.45 -78.53 -5.87
N LEU A 10 -5.44 -78.92 -6.63
CA LEU A 10 -6.86 -78.81 -6.41
C LEU A 10 -7.32 -79.53 -5.17
N LEU A 11 -8.23 -79.13 -4.33
CA LEU A 11 -9.63 -79.61 -4.31
C LEU A 11 -10.32 -79.32 -2.95
N ASN A 12 -11.46 -78.74 -3.04
CA ASN A 12 -12.72 -78.99 -2.32
C ASN A 12 -12.77 -79.16 -0.80
N GLY A 13 -13.64 -78.42 -0.21
CA GLY A 13 -14.33 -78.84 0.97
C GLY A 13 -15.15 -77.87 1.76
N PHE A 14 -16.42 -77.72 1.40
CA PHE A 14 -17.59 -77.56 2.27
C PHE A 14 -17.77 -76.31 3.16
N ILE A 15 -18.71 -75.51 2.74
CA ILE A 15 -19.85 -74.83 3.39
C ILE A 15 -19.98 -75.13 4.89
N ALA A 16 -19.88 -74.07 5.69
CA ALA A 16 -20.62 -73.93 6.94
C ALA A 16 -21.18 -72.55 7.04
N LEU A 17 -22.47 -72.43 6.78
CA LEU A 17 -23.35 -71.29 6.94
C LEU A 17 -23.48 -71.03 8.44
N LEU A 18 -22.96 -69.88 8.91
CA LEU A 18 -23.32 -69.33 10.22
C LEU A 18 -23.83 -67.92 9.99
N LEU A 19 -25.14 -67.79 9.88
CA LEU A 19 -25.92 -66.60 9.99
C LEU A 19 -25.75 -66.03 11.40
N ALA A 20 -24.80 -65.09 11.57
CA ALA A 20 -24.81 -64.18 12.69
C ALA A 20 -25.52 -62.91 12.22
N PHE A 21 -26.77 -62.74 12.61
CA PHE A 21 -27.52 -61.51 12.54
C PHE A 21 -26.82 -60.48 13.43
N GLY A 22 -25.84 -59.80 12.88
CA GLY A 22 -25.33 -58.54 13.43
C GLY A 22 -26.27 -57.43 12.98
N SER A 23 -27.13 -57.00 13.85
CA SER A 23 -27.93 -55.78 13.69
C SER A 23 -26.94 -54.60 13.51
N LEU A 24 -26.60 -54.26 12.26
CA LEU A 24 -26.05 -52.96 11.94
C LEU A 24 -27.15 -51.94 12.25
N ILE A 25 -27.04 -51.31 13.41
CA ILE A 25 -27.73 -50.06 13.71
C ILE A 25 -27.14 -49.07 12.70
N PHE A 26 -27.80 -48.90 11.57
CA PHE A 26 -27.66 -47.68 10.75
C PHE A 26 -28.21 -46.54 11.59
N LEU A 27 -27.32 -45.90 12.37
CA LEU A 27 -27.56 -44.53 12.79
C LEU A 27 -27.71 -43.74 11.48
N PRO A 28 -28.85 -43.07 11.26
CA PRO A 28 -28.91 -42.12 10.17
C PRO A 28 -27.79 -41.13 10.45
N VAL A 29 -26.73 -41.18 9.64
CA VAL A 29 -25.86 -40.01 9.47
C VAL A 29 -26.80 -38.99 8.86
N THR A 30 -27.36 -38.16 9.73
CA THR A 30 -27.95 -36.91 9.29
C THR A 30 -26.84 -36.23 8.47
N PRO A 31 -27.03 -36.00 7.15
CA PRO A 31 -26.09 -35.15 6.47
C PRO A 31 -26.09 -33.88 7.29
N THR A 32 -24.98 -33.54 7.92
CA THR A 32 -24.71 -32.16 8.28
C THR A 32 -24.88 -31.41 7.00
N ARG A 33 -26.02 -30.76 6.88
CA ARG A 33 -26.21 -29.72 5.90
C ARG A 33 -25.05 -28.78 6.16
N ALA A 34 -24.03 -28.86 5.35
CA ALA A 34 -23.17 -27.71 5.16
C ALA A 34 -24.17 -26.65 4.71
N ASP A 35 -24.52 -25.71 5.59
CA ASP A 35 -25.24 -24.52 5.22
C ASP A 35 -24.33 -23.83 4.22
N THR A 36 -24.59 -24.12 2.95
CA THR A 36 -23.92 -23.48 1.84
C THR A 36 -24.56 -22.09 1.71
N HIS A 37 -24.15 -21.19 2.58
CA HIS A 37 -24.33 -19.79 2.27
C HIS A 37 -23.61 -19.52 0.95
N PRO A 38 -24.15 -18.68 0.07
CA PRO A 38 -23.51 -18.44 -1.20
C PRO A 38 -22.07 -17.98 -0.93
N PRO A 39 -21.08 -18.54 -1.65
CA PRO A 39 -19.69 -18.10 -1.52
C PRO A 39 -19.63 -16.59 -1.75
N PRO A 40 -18.56 -15.90 -1.32
CA PRO A 40 -18.32 -14.50 -1.65
C PRO A 40 -18.68 -14.29 -3.11
N GLY A 41 -19.77 -13.55 -3.35
CA GLY A 41 -20.47 -13.61 -4.64
C GLY A 41 -19.70 -12.89 -5.73
N PRO A 42 -20.04 -13.15 -6.99
CA PRO A 42 -19.66 -12.26 -8.07
C PRO A 42 -20.21 -10.86 -7.75
N ASP A 43 -19.55 -9.86 -8.32
CA ASP A 43 -19.98 -8.47 -8.19
C ASP A 43 -21.48 -8.32 -8.34
N ARG A 44 -22.12 -7.66 -7.39
CA ARG A 44 -23.54 -7.34 -7.46
C ARG A 44 -23.79 -6.50 -8.70
N GLN A 45 -24.72 -6.92 -9.56
CA GLN A 45 -25.05 -6.23 -10.79
C GLN A 45 -26.51 -5.82 -10.78
N ALA A 46 -26.78 -4.55 -11.08
CA ALA A 46 -28.13 -4.07 -11.29
C ALA A 46 -28.25 -3.37 -12.66
N PRO A 47 -29.34 -3.58 -13.39
CA PRO A 47 -29.60 -2.81 -14.59
C PRO A 47 -30.02 -1.38 -14.22
N LEU A 48 -29.32 -0.40 -14.77
CA LEU A 48 -29.66 1.01 -14.66
C LEU A 48 -30.02 1.54 -16.04
N THR A 49 -31.22 2.09 -16.17
CA THR A 49 -31.61 2.80 -17.38
C THR A 49 -31.07 4.21 -17.35
N VAL A 50 -30.24 4.55 -18.32
CA VAL A 50 -29.64 5.88 -18.46
C VAL A 50 -30.22 6.58 -19.66
N ASP A 51 -30.73 7.78 -19.44
CA ASP A 51 -31.15 8.68 -20.51
C ASP A 51 -29.94 9.34 -21.15
N TYR A 52 -29.87 9.38 -22.45
CA TYR A 52 -28.82 10.08 -23.19
C TYR A 52 -29.37 10.73 -24.44
N THR A 53 -28.63 11.67 -25.02
CA THR A 53 -28.96 12.25 -26.31
C THR A 53 -28.21 11.50 -27.39
N ALA A 54 -28.95 10.88 -28.32
CA ALA A 54 -28.38 10.27 -29.50
C ALA A 54 -28.29 11.31 -30.62
N TYR A 55 -27.15 11.45 -31.22
CA TYR A 55 -26.88 12.34 -32.35
C TYR A 55 -26.72 11.52 -33.60
N GLU A 56 -27.60 11.72 -34.59
CA GLU A 56 -27.51 11.06 -35.87
C GLU A 56 -26.77 11.92 -36.87
N TRP A 57 -25.65 11.40 -37.35
CA TRP A 57 -24.82 12.03 -38.35
C TRP A 57 -24.91 11.26 -39.67
N TRP A 58 -24.97 11.98 -40.79
CA TRP A 58 -24.82 11.38 -42.07
C TRP A 58 -23.47 11.73 -42.69
N MET A 59 -22.84 10.75 -43.31
CA MET A 59 -21.67 10.92 -44.13
C MET A 59 -22.08 10.96 -45.59
N ALA A 60 -21.67 11.97 -46.31
CA ALA A 60 -22.02 12.15 -47.72
C ALA A 60 -20.78 12.50 -48.56
N THR A 61 -20.85 12.19 -49.87
CA THR A 61 -19.80 12.53 -50.83
C THR A 61 -19.81 14.03 -51.16
N TRP A 62 -18.67 14.67 -51.24
CA TRP A 62 -18.53 16.09 -51.63
C TRP A 62 -18.96 16.38 -53.05
N ASN A 63 -18.78 15.45 -53.98
CA ASN A 63 -19.03 15.66 -55.38
C ASN A 63 -20.51 15.50 -55.82
N LYS A 64 -21.30 14.72 -55.04
CA LYS A 64 -22.70 14.37 -55.42
C LYS A 64 -23.71 14.58 -54.30
N ASP A 65 -23.27 14.99 -53.10
CA ASP A 65 -24.12 15.09 -51.90
C ASP A 65 -24.89 13.77 -51.60
N GLN A 66 -24.31 12.63 -52.01
CA GLN A 66 -24.91 11.33 -51.82
C GLN A 66 -24.51 10.77 -50.44
N VAL A 67 -25.50 10.48 -49.61
CA VAL A 67 -25.30 9.82 -48.31
C VAL A 67 -24.80 8.40 -48.52
N VAL A 68 -23.70 8.04 -47.86
CA VAL A 68 -23.05 6.73 -47.96
C VAL A 68 -23.19 5.90 -46.69
N CYS A 69 -23.29 6.54 -45.53
CA CYS A 69 -23.63 5.86 -44.28
C CYS A 69 -24.25 6.82 -43.26
N SER A 70 -24.91 6.26 -42.25
CA SER A 70 -25.48 6.95 -41.09
C SER A 70 -24.73 6.47 -39.84
N ILE A 71 -24.35 7.40 -38.97
CA ILE A 71 -23.58 7.16 -37.75
C ILE A 71 -24.35 7.75 -36.58
N THR A 72 -24.69 6.91 -35.61
CA THR A 72 -25.31 7.39 -34.36
C THR A 72 -24.29 7.37 -33.25
N VAL A 73 -24.09 8.51 -32.56
CA VAL A 73 -23.21 8.65 -31.43
C VAL A 73 -23.93 9.18 -30.19
N ASP A 74 -23.39 8.96 -29.01
CA ASP A 74 -23.96 9.37 -27.73
C ASP A 74 -23.23 10.56 -27.09
N HIS A 75 -22.48 11.30 -27.88
CA HIS A 75 -21.76 12.51 -27.45
C HIS A 75 -21.96 13.67 -28.42
N GLU A 76 -21.75 14.88 -27.92
CA GLU A 76 -21.70 16.07 -28.75
C GLU A 76 -20.45 16.10 -29.63
N GLY A 77 -20.58 16.69 -30.81
CA GLY A 77 -19.50 16.79 -31.77
C GLY A 77 -19.57 15.74 -32.88
N GLN A 78 -18.64 15.84 -33.85
CA GLN A 78 -18.59 14.93 -34.98
C GLN A 78 -18.14 13.53 -34.57
N PRO A 79 -18.61 12.47 -35.27
CA PRO A 79 -18.14 11.11 -35.05
C PRO A 79 -16.61 11.03 -35.18
N ASN A 80 -16.00 10.29 -34.26
CA ASN A 80 -14.58 9.98 -34.32
C ASN A 80 -14.30 8.84 -35.31
N LEU A 81 -13.01 8.63 -35.65
CA LEU A 81 -12.62 7.60 -36.63
C LEU A 81 -13.04 6.18 -36.22
N GLY A 82 -13.08 5.86 -34.93
CA GLY A 82 -13.54 4.55 -34.45
C GLY A 82 -15.04 4.33 -34.68
N GLU A 83 -15.84 5.37 -34.52
CA GLU A 83 -17.29 5.35 -34.76
C GLU A 83 -17.61 5.29 -36.25
N VAL A 84 -16.81 5.98 -37.09
CA VAL A 84 -16.90 5.84 -38.54
C VAL A 84 -16.59 4.41 -38.97
N TYR A 85 -15.51 3.83 -38.42
CA TYR A 85 -15.15 2.43 -38.70
C TYR A 85 -16.24 1.43 -38.30
N ALA A 86 -16.90 1.67 -37.17
CA ALA A 86 -17.93 0.78 -36.66
C ALA A 86 -19.27 0.85 -37.44
N ASN A 87 -19.55 1.97 -38.13
CA ASN A 87 -20.85 2.24 -38.75
C ASN A 87 -20.83 2.38 -40.27
N CYS A 88 -19.67 2.51 -40.91
CA CYS A 88 -19.51 2.68 -42.33
C CYS A 88 -18.75 1.51 -42.97
N ASP A 89 -18.89 1.34 -44.30
CA ASP A 89 -18.15 0.34 -45.03
C ASP A 89 -16.62 0.60 -44.94
N PRO A 90 -15.77 -0.44 -44.94
CA PRO A 90 -14.30 -0.30 -44.85
C PRO A 90 -13.71 0.65 -45.88
N ASP A 91 -14.20 0.62 -47.12
CA ASP A 91 -13.69 1.49 -48.21
C ASP A 91 -14.02 2.98 -47.92
N VAL A 92 -15.17 3.25 -47.31
CA VAL A 92 -15.59 4.60 -46.90
C VAL A 92 -14.69 5.08 -45.75
N TYR A 93 -14.45 4.22 -44.76
CA TYR A 93 -13.55 4.52 -43.64
C TYR A 93 -12.12 4.83 -44.10
N ASP A 94 -11.54 3.96 -44.95
CA ASP A 94 -10.18 4.14 -45.43
C ASP A 94 -10.01 5.44 -46.25
N THR A 95 -11.00 5.78 -47.06
CA THR A 95 -11.02 7.05 -47.79
C THR A 95 -11.17 8.24 -46.84
N TYR A 96 -12.10 8.18 -45.87
CA TYR A 96 -12.34 9.27 -44.93
C TYR A 96 -11.15 9.55 -44.02
N LYS A 97 -10.50 8.53 -43.53
CA LYS A 97 -9.35 8.60 -42.64
C LYS A 97 -8.16 9.34 -43.27
N ASP A 98 -7.90 9.10 -44.59
CA ASP A 98 -6.72 9.61 -45.27
C ASP A 98 -7.01 10.82 -46.17
N GLN A 99 -8.27 11.28 -46.25
CA GLN A 99 -8.68 12.38 -47.10
C GLN A 99 -8.17 13.74 -46.60
N LYS A 100 -7.90 14.62 -47.56
CA LYS A 100 -7.72 16.04 -47.27
C LYS A 100 -9.08 16.75 -47.23
N PRO A 101 -9.28 17.70 -46.31
CA PRO A 101 -10.55 18.45 -46.25
C PRO A 101 -10.86 19.12 -47.59
N CYS A 102 -12.02 18.81 -48.16
CA CYS A 102 -12.46 19.39 -49.43
C CYS A 102 -13.02 20.82 -49.30
N ASP A 103 -13.31 21.26 -48.11
CA ASP A 103 -13.71 22.66 -47.80
C ASP A 103 -12.61 23.69 -48.07
N LEU A 104 -11.36 23.22 -48.14
CA LEU A 104 -10.20 24.07 -48.52
C LEU A 104 -9.98 24.13 -50.05
N VAL A 105 -10.78 23.40 -50.84
CA VAL A 105 -10.68 23.36 -52.31
C VAL A 105 -11.76 24.26 -52.91
N GLY A 106 -11.38 25.13 -53.85
CA GLY A 106 -12.30 26.09 -54.45
C GLY A 106 -13.43 25.51 -55.29
N ASP A 107 -13.23 24.34 -55.93
CA ASP A 107 -14.27 23.61 -56.64
C ASP A 107 -14.57 22.25 -56.00
N LYS A 108 -15.64 22.21 -55.24
CA LYS A 108 -16.08 21.03 -54.48
C LYS A 108 -16.54 19.87 -55.36
N ARG A 109 -16.93 20.13 -56.63
CA ARG A 109 -17.42 19.12 -57.54
C ARG A 109 -16.33 18.17 -58.03
N GLY A 110 -15.08 18.55 -57.94
CA GLY A 110 -13.93 17.72 -58.31
C GLY A 110 -13.23 17.05 -57.11
N CYS A 111 -13.80 17.15 -55.90
CA CYS A 111 -13.20 16.60 -54.70
C CYS A 111 -13.79 15.23 -54.39
N ASP A 112 -12.95 14.20 -54.43
CA ASP A 112 -13.31 12.85 -54.02
C ASP A 112 -13.03 12.69 -52.55
N GLY A 113 -14.07 12.75 -51.72
CA GLY A 113 -13.99 12.64 -50.27
C GLY A 113 -15.36 12.74 -49.62
N TYR A 114 -15.36 12.64 -48.34
CA TYR A 114 -16.59 12.62 -47.54
C TYR A 114 -16.62 13.75 -46.52
N TYR A 115 -17.81 14.20 -46.17
CA TYR A 115 -18.07 15.08 -45.06
C TYR A 115 -19.20 14.52 -44.21
N VAL A 116 -19.19 14.91 -42.91
CA VAL A 116 -20.24 14.51 -41.96
C VAL A 116 -21.04 15.73 -41.54
N TYR A 117 -22.36 15.57 -41.40
CA TYR A 117 -23.23 16.61 -40.88
C TYR A 117 -24.31 16.02 -39.98
N LEU A 118 -24.67 16.80 -38.94
CA LEU A 118 -25.70 16.43 -37.98
C LEU A 118 -27.09 16.48 -38.63
N VAL A 119 -27.84 15.43 -38.49
CA VAL A 119 -29.17 15.29 -39.07
C VAL A 119 -30.26 15.37 -38.01
N ASP A 120 -30.07 14.69 -36.89
CA ASP A 120 -31.09 14.58 -35.85
C ASP A 120 -30.45 14.49 -34.46
N GLN A 121 -31.23 14.92 -33.45
CA GLN A 121 -30.92 14.78 -32.03
C GLN A 121 -32.18 14.26 -31.32
N LYS A 122 -32.07 13.13 -30.69
CA LYS A 122 -33.22 12.54 -29.98
C LYS A 122 -32.82 12.00 -28.62
N GLN A 123 -33.74 12.12 -27.67
CA GLN A 123 -33.58 11.43 -26.39
C GLN A 123 -33.72 9.92 -26.61
N ALA A 124 -32.76 9.20 -26.07
CA ALA A 124 -32.69 7.75 -26.12
C ALA A 124 -32.40 7.19 -24.73
N GLN A 125 -32.67 5.91 -24.57
CA GLN A 125 -32.40 5.21 -23.32
C GLN A 125 -31.53 3.98 -23.60
N ARG A 126 -30.59 3.72 -22.72
CA ARG A 126 -29.86 2.45 -22.72
C ARG A 126 -29.81 1.86 -21.32
N VAL A 127 -29.82 0.55 -21.27
CA VAL A 127 -29.64 -0.17 -20.02
C VAL A 127 -28.16 -0.50 -19.90
N ILE A 128 -27.52 -0.01 -18.82
CA ILE A 128 -26.17 -0.38 -18.44
C ILE A 128 -26.20 -1.26 -17.20
N SER A 129 -25.25 -2.17 -17.06
CA SER A 129 -25.05 -2.91 -15.82
C SER A 129 -24.14 -2.12 -14.92
N VAL A 130 -24.57 -1.84 -13.70
CA VAL A 130 -23.76 -1.17 -12.67
C VAL A 130 -23.46 -2.13 -11.53
N THR A 131 -22.23 -2.09 -11.04
CA THR A 131 -21.83 -2.86 -9.87
C THR A 131 -22.30 -2.13 -8.62
N LEU A 132 -23.01 -2.83 -7.76
CA LEU A 132 -23.48 -2.31 -6.48
C LEU A 132 -22.46 -2.65 -5.38
N PRO A 133 -22.37 -1.83 -4.31
CA PRO A 133 -21.43 -2.09 -3.24
C PRO A 133 -21.77 -3.40 -2.49
N PRO A 134 -20.74 -4.23 -2.17
CA PRO A 134 -20.94 -5.47 -1.45
C PRO A 134 -21.24 -5.22 0.04
N PRO A 135 -21.73 -6.23 0.79
CA PRO A 135 -21.80 -6.17 2.23
C PRO A 135 -20.41 -5.98 2.85
N GLU A 136 -20.37 -5.37 4.01
CA GLU A 136 -19.16 -5.11 4.79
C GLU A 136 -19.25 -5.77 6.16
N VAL A 137 -18.11 -6.10 6.75
CA VAL A 137 -18.00 -6.50 8.16
C VAL A 137 -16.88 -5.70 8.80
N TRP A 138 -17.19 -5.07 9.92
CA TRP A 138 -16.23 -4.24 10.65
C TRP A 138 -15.92 -4.84 12.02
N LEU A 139 -14.65 -4.71 12.42
CA LEU A 139 -14.14 -5.17 13.71
C LEU A 139 -14.00 -4.00 14.69
N SER A 140 -14.36 -4.25 15.95
CA SER A 140 -14.12 -3.36 17.08
C SER A 140 -13.93 -4.16 18.37
N LEU A 141 -13.43 -3.53 19.42
CA LEU A 141 -13.36 -4.14 20.76
C LEU A 141 -14.44 -3.54 21.67
N LYS A 142 -14.90 -4.36 22.60
CA LYS A 142 -15.83 -3.96 23.66
C LYS A 142 -15.11 -3.99 25.00
N GLY A 143 -15.24 -2.91 25.78
CA GLY A 143 -14.61 -2.80 27.11
C GLY A 143 -13.12 -2.44 27.07
N CYS A 144 -12.65 -1.84 25.97
CA CYS A 144 -11.29 -1.38 25.79
C CYS A 144 -11.35 0.10 25.38
N ASP A 145 -11.31 0.98 26.34
CA ASP A 145 -11.51 2.41 26.11
C ASP A 145 -10.20 3.18 25.89
N ASP A 146 -9.07 2.60 26.28
CA ASP A 146 -7.74 3.20 26.13
C ASP A 146 -6.98 2.59 24.96
N VAL A 147 -6.27 3.44 24.21
CA VAL A 147 -5.41 3.04 23.10
C VAL A 147 -4.03 3.66 23.31
N SER A 148 -2.99 2.83 23.23
CA SER A 148 -1.61 3.31 23.27
C SER A 148 -1.25 4.12 22.01
N SER A 149 -0.18 4.88 22.07
CA SER A 149 0.34 5.63 20.92
C SER A 149 0.78 4.72 19.75
N SER A 150 0.94 3.42 20.00
CA SER A 150 1.30 2.41 19.00
C SER A 150 0.08 1.69 18.38
N GLY A 151 -1.14 2.06 18.75
CA GLY A 151 -2.37 1.41 18.26
C GLY A 151 -2.82 0.17 19.04
N THR A 152 -2.08 -0.25 20.08
CA THR A 152 -2.49 -1.34 20.97
C THR A 152 -3.65 -0.88 21.85
N SER A 153 -4.76 -1.62 21.86
CA SER A 153 -5.89 -1.36 22.75
C SER A 153 -5.60 -1.91 24.16
N ILE A 154 -5.94 -1.13 25.19
CA ILE A 154 -5.75 -1.48 26.59
C ILE A 154 -7.12 -1.70 27.23
N CYS A 155 -7.33 -2.87 27.82
CA CYS A 155 -8.60 -3.25 28.41
C CYS A 155 -8.41 -3.62 29.89
N GLU A 156 -9.32 -3.17 30.76
CA GLU A 156 -9.32 -3.52 32.19
C GLU A 156 -9.92 -4.91 32.46
N THR A 157 -10.67 -5.44 31.49
CA THR A 157 -11.32 -6.74 31.59
C THR A 157 -11.00 -7.58 30.37
N ALA A 158 -11.26 -8.89 30.42
CA ALA A 158 -11.08 -9.78 29.27
C ALA A 158 -11.79 -9.23 28.02
N PRO A 159 -11.07 -9.04 26.92
CA PRO A 159 -11.58 -8.32 25.75
C PRO A 159 -12.58 -9.17 24.96
N ILE A 160 -13.53 -8.47 24.33
CA ILE A 160 -14.50 -9.07 23.41
C ILE A 160 -14.32 -8.42 22.04
N LEU A 161 -14.02 -9.25 21.04
CA LEU A 161 -14.00 -8.81 19.66
C LEU A 161 -15.41 -8.77 19.11
N VAL A 162 -15.81 -7.64 18.57
CA VAL A 162 -17.16 -7.42 18.02
C VAL A 162 -17.06 -7.29 16.51
N LEU A 163 -17.77 -8.17 15.80
CA LEU A 163 -17.93 -8.11 14.35
C LEU A 163 -19.32 -7.51 14.05
N ASN A 164 -19.35 -6.44 13.28
CA ASN A 164 -20.59 -5.78 12.87
C ASN A 164 -20.75 -5.85 11.36
N GLY A 165 -21.77 -6.57 10.91
CA GLY A 165 -22.15 -6.61 9.50
C GLY A 165 -22.91 -5.35 9.10
N LYS A 166 -22.61 -4.83 7.91
CA LYS A 166 -23.29 -3.67 7.31
C LYS A 166 -23.68 -3.97 5.88
N GLU A 167 -24.96 -3.83 5.59
CA GLU A 167 -25.51 -3.89 4.25
C GLU A 167 -25.66 -2.46 3.70
N PRO A 168 -24.98 -2.10 2.61
CA PRO A 168 -25.06 -0.77 2.04
C PRO A 168 -26.33 -0.54 1.18
N LEU A 169 -27.00 -1.60 0.71
CA LEU A 169 -28.18 -1.47 -0.12
C LEU A 169 -29.42 -1.10 0.72
N PRO A 170 -30.22 -0.10 0.29
CA PRO A 170 -31.45 0.25 0.96
C PRO A 170 -32.44 -0.93 0.90
N ASN A 171 -33.13 -1.18 2.02
CA ASN A 171 -34.10 -2.26 2.23
C ASN A 171 -33.53 -3.69 2.32
N GLU A 172 -32.21 -3.84 2.19
CA GLU A 172 -31.52 -5.08 2.45
C GLU A 172 -30.84 -5.04 3.85
N HIS A 173 -30.53 -6.20 4.41
CA HIS A 173 -29.90 -6.32 5.72
C HIS A 173 -28.98 -7.54 5.78
N ILE A 174 -28.04 -7.51 6.69
CA ILE A 174 -27.21 -8.68 6.98
C ILE A 174 -28.05 -9.73 7.71
N LEU A 175 -28.01 -10.95 7.25
CA LEU A 175 -28.67 -12.10 7.89
C LEU A 175 -27.78 -12.75 8.95
N GLY A 176 -26.46 -12.70 8.77
CA GLY A 176 -25.52 -13.20 9.74
C GLY A 176 -24.07 -13.10 9.26
N ILE A 177 -23.16 -13.49 10.14
CA ILE A 177 -21.71 -13.53 9.92
C ILE A 177 -21.22 -14.95 10.16
N GLU A 178 -20.38 -15.46 9.28
CA GLU A 178 -19.69 -16.72 9.41
C GLU A 178 -18.19 -16.55 9.33
N GLY A 179 -17.45 -17.48 9.92
CA GLY A 179 -16.00 -17.45 9.82
C GLY A 179 -15.32 -18.58 10.58
N THR A 180 -14.02 -18.45 10.67
CA THR A 180 -13.16 -19.29 11.53
C THR A 180 -12.27 -18.40 12.38
N MET A 181 -12.06 -18.78 13.63
CA MET A 181 -11.07 -18.20 14.53
C MET A 181 -10.16 -19.32 15.00
N ASP A 182 -8.87 -19.23 14.72
CA ASP A 182 -7.88 -20.29 14.95
C ASP A 182 -8.36 -21.65 14.40
N GLY A 183 -8.92 -21.66 13.20
CA GLY A 183 -9.47 -22.86 12.54
C GLY A 183 -10.79 -23.38 13.12
N GLN A 184 -11.32 -22.80 14.21
CA GLN A 184 -12.62 -23.17 14.77
C GLN A 184 -13.72 -22.35 14.09
N PRO A 185 -14.73 -22.99 13.50
CA PRO A 185 -15.80 -22.30 12.83
C PRO A 185 -16.73 -21.58 13.84
N PHE A 186 -17.22 -20.42 13.46
CA PHE A 186 -18.29 -19.71 14.17
C PHE A 186 -19.34 -19.22 13.19
N THR A 187 -20.55 -19.07 13.69
CA THR A 187 -21.70 -18.47 12.99
C THR A 187 -22.49 -17.65 13.99
N CYS A 188 -22.86 -16.46 13.64
CA CYS A 188 -23.61 -15.57 14.50
C CYS A 188 -24.53 -14.62 13.72
N ASP A 189 -25.38 -13.93 14.46
CA ASP A 189 -26.28 -12.87 13.97
C ASP A 189 -25.47 -11.70 13.35
N PRO A 190 -26.11 -10.68 12.76
CA PRO A 190 -25.46 -9.52 12.14
C PRO A 190 -24.44 -8.79 13.03
N THR A 191 -24.52 -8.95 14.34
CA THR A 191 -23.51 -8.53 15.31
C THR A 191 -23.02 -9.74 16.08
N CYS A 192 -21.72 -9.97 16.08
CA CYS A 192 -21.07 -11.12 16.67
C CYS A 192 -20.12 -10.68 17.77
N GLU A 193 -20.23 -11.28 18.95
CA GLU A 193 -19.32 -11.04 20.07
C GLU A 193 -18.47 -12.31 20.29
N LEU A 194 -17.17 -12.21 20.05
CA LEU A 194 -16.20 -13.30 20.25
C LEU A 194 -15.35 -12.97 21.47
N GLN A 195 -15.41 -13.82 22.49
CA GLN A 195 -14.54 -13.72 23.66
C GLN A 195 -13.10 -14.05 23.23
N LEU A 196 -12.16 -13.17 23.58
CA LEU A 196 -10.74 -13.37 23.30
C LEU A 196 -10.04 -13.92 24.54
N ASP A 197 -9.23 -14.96 24.33
CA ASP A 197 -8.28 -15.50 25.30
C ASP A 197 -6.87 -14.98 25.00
N VAL A 198 -5.94 -15.12 25.95
CA VAL A 198 -4.52 -14.83 25.74
C VAL A 198 -3.98 -15.70 24.62
N THR A 199 -3.24 -15.10 23.69
CA THR A 199 -2.65 -15.76 22.53
C THR A 199 -1.14 -15.91 22.70
N ASP A 200 -0.49 -16.59 21.77
CA ASP A 200 0.95 -16.47 21.55
C ASP A 200 1.31 -15.12 20.90
N ASP A 201 2.61 -14.89 20.67
CA ASP A 201 3.13 -13.63 20.10
C ASP A 201 2.65 -13.39 18.67
N ASN A 202 2.28 -14.43 17.93
CA ASN A 202 1.76 -14.32 16.56
C ASN A 202 0.24 -14.08 16.54
N GLY A 203 -0.44 -14.26 17.68
CA GLY A 203 -1.88 -14.08 17.78
C GLY A 203 -2.68 -15.17 17.05
N VAL A 204 -3.99 -14.99 16.98
CA VAL A 204 -4.93 -15.90 16.31
C VAL A 204 -5.40 -15.31 14.98
N LYS A 205 -5.55 -16.18 13.96
CA LYS A 205 -6.04 -15.77 12.64
C LYS A 205 -7.55 -15.95 12.56
N LEU A 206 -8.23 -14.90 12.06
CA LEU A 206 -9.65 -14.92 11.76
C LEU A 206 -9.85 -14.83 10.25
N GLN A 207 -10.81 -15.59 9.75
CA GLN A 207 -11.38 -15.43 8.42
C GLN A 207 -12.89 -15.33 8.57
N PHE A 208 -13.51 -14.31 7.96
CA PHE A 208 -14.93 -14.04 8.17
C PHE A 208 -15.56 -13.36 6.96
N TRP A 209 -16.89 -13.53 6.83
CA TRP A 209 -17.74 -12.88 5.83
C TRP A 209 -19.16 -12.76 6.35
N ALA A 210 -19.94 -11.87 5.75
CA ALA A 210 -21.36 -11.73 6.04
C ALA A 210 -22.20 -12.16 4.84
N TRP A 211 -23.40 -12.72 5.10
CA TRP A 211 -24.39 -12.96 4.04
C TRP A 211 -25.58 -12.02 4.20
N SER A 212 -26.11 -11.61 3.04
CA SER A 212 -27.14 -10.58 2.92
C SER A 212 -28.48 -11.16 2.53
N SER A 213 -29.55 -10.47 2.90
CA SER A 213 -30.91 -10.71 2.40
C SER A 213 -31.05 -10.50 0.89
N TYR A 214 -30.08 -9.81 0.25
CA TYR A 214 -29.99 -9.72 -1.21
C TYR A 214 -29.70 -11.07 -1.89
N GLY A 215 -29.24 -12.06 -1.12
CA GLY A 215 -28.98 -13.43 -1.59
C GLY A 215 -27.51 -13.69 -1.99
N ASP A 216 -26.59 -12.84 -1.56
CA ASP A 216 -25.15 -12.96 -1.77
C ASP A 216 -24.37 -12.79 -0.45
N SER A 217 -23.05 -12.79 -0.54
CA SER A 217 -22.15 -12.61 0.61
C SER A 217 -21.13 -11.51 0.33
N SER A 218 -20.58 -10.94 1.41
CA SER A 218 -19.40 -10.09 1.33
C SER A 218 -18.19 -10.83 0.78
N PRO A 219 -17.13 -10.12 0.36
CA PRO A 219 -15.80 -10.73 0.25
C PRO A 219 -15.41 -11.42 1.56
N SER A 220 -14.50 -12.39 1.46
CA SER A 220 -13.87 -12.96 2.65
C SER A 220 -12.83 -11.98 3.18
N PHE A 221 -12.95 -11.61 4.44
CA PHE A 221 -12.01 -10.76 5.15
C PHE A 221 -11.13 -11.58 6.08
N THR A 222 -9.95 -11.06 6.39
CA THR A 222 -9.03 -11.66 7.34
C THR A 222 -8.68 -10.67 8.44
N ALA A 223 -8.39 -11.20 9.61
CA ALA A 223 -7.80 -10.46 10.71
C ALA A 223 -6.81 -11.35 11.46
N GLN A 224 -5.83 -10.73 12.09
CA GLN A 224 -4.96 -11.36 13.07
C GLN A 224 -5.10 -10.60 14.37
N VAL A 225 -5.36 -11.29 15.48
CA VAL A 225 -5.61 -10.69 16.79
C VAL A 225 -4.65 -11.29 17.78
N ARG A 226 -3.82 -10.43 18.40
CA ARG A 226 -2.94 -10.81 19.50
C ARG A 226 -3.48 -10.27 20.80
N VAL A 227 -3.52 -11.11 21.85
CA VAL A 227 -3.95 -10.76 23.19
C VAL A 227 -2.87 -11.14 24.19
N ALA A 228 -2.38 -10.17 24.93
CA ALA A 228 -1.42 -10.37 26.02
C ALA A 228 -1.91 -9.76 27.31
N THR A 229 -1.44 -10.28 28.44
CA THR A 229 -1.69 -9.68 29.77
C THR A 229 -0.39 -9.21 30.40
N ALA A 230 -0.41 -8.04 31.01
CA ALA A 230 0.72 -7.52 31.77
C ALA A 230 0.25 -6.62 32.90
N SER A 231 1.00 -6.64 34.02
CA SER A 231 0.79 -5.74 35.16
C SER A 231 1.58 -4.46 34.92
N VAL A 232 0.92 -3.32 34.77
CA VAL A 232 1.57 -2.02 34.59
C VAL A 232 1.29 -1.13 35.81
N GLY A 233 2.34 -0.84 36.58
CA GLY A 233 2.30 0.14 37.67
C GLY A 233 1.56 -0.29 38.94
N ASN A 234 0.70 -1.29 38.89
CA ASN A 234 0.03 -1.88 40.03
C ASN A 234 0.10 -3.42 39.97
N PRO A 235 0.84 -4.09 40.86
CA PRO A 235 1.01 -5.56 40.81
C PRO A 235 -0.31 -6.33 41.10
N ASP A 236 -1.36 -5.67 41.53
CA ASP A 236 -2.64 -6.29 41.82
C ASP A 236 -3.67 -6.13 40.69
N GLN A 237 -3.29 -5.50 39.57
CA GLN A 237 -4.17 -5.28 38.41
C GLN A 237 -3.47 -5.66 37.12
N ASP A 238 -3.92 -6.73 36.48
CA ASP A 238 -3.50 -7.12 35.14
C ASP A 238 -4.36 -6.38 34.10
N TYR A 239 -3.70 -5.77 33.14
CA TYR A 239 -4.34 -5.20 31.95
C TYR A 239 -4.23 -6.18 30.78
N TRP A 240 -5.22 -6.11 29.89
CA TRP A 240 -5.23 -6.85 28.65
C TRP A 240 -4.79 -5.91 27.53
N TYR A 241 -3.82 -6.35 26.75
CA TYR A 241 -3.31 -5.66 25.57
C TYR A 241 -3.78 -6.40 24.33
N VAL A 242 -4.49 -5.69 23.44
CA VAL A 242 -5.05 -6.28 22.23
C VAL A 242 -4.57 -5.53 21.02
N ASP A 243 -3.90 -6.24 20.13
CA ASP A 243 -3.47 -5.76 18.83
C ASP A 243 -4.29 -6.44 17.74
N VAL A 244 -4.75 -5.66 16.76
CA VAL A 244 -5.55 -6.16 15.63
C VAL A 244 -4.96 -5.69 14.32
N LEU A 245 -4.60 -6.64 13.45
CA LEU A 245 -4.20 -6.41 12.07
C LEU A 245 -5.37 -6.81 11.17
N SER A 246 -6.00 -5.84 10.52
CA SER A 246 -7.08 -6.07 9.54
C SER A 246 -7.45 -4.80 8.80
N SER A 247 -7.76 -4.91 7.52
CA SER A 247 -8.38 -3.83 6.74
C SER A 247 -9.78 -3.44 7.25
N GLN A 248 -10.42 -4.33 8.01
CA GLN A 248 -11.75 -4.14 8.59
C GLN A 248 -11.72 -3.57 10.03
N TRP A 249 -10.56 -3.28 10.56
CA TRP A 249 -10.40 -2.74 11.90
C TRP A 249 -10.84 -1.27 11.99
N LYS A 250 -11.70 -0.95 12.96
CA LYS A 250 -12.16 0.42 13.24
C LYS A 250 -11.39 1.14 14.34
N GLY A 251 -10.54 0.43 15.07
CA GLY A 251 -9.64 1.03 16.06
C GLY A 251 -8.45 1.74 15.41
N VAL A 252 -7.55 2.24 16.23
CA VAL A 252 -6.29 2.82 15.76
C VAL A 252 -5.45 1.74 15.09
N ARG A 253 -5.03 2.00 13.86
CA ARG A 253 -4.15 1.06 13.14
C ARG A 253 -2.77 1.05 13.75
N ILE A 254 -2.18 -0.14 13.84
CA ILE A 254 -0.76 -0.32 14.08
C ILE A 254 -0.01 0.24 12.86
N SER A 255 1.00 -0.30 12.36
CA SER A 255 1.64 0.11 11.10
C SER A 255 1.00 -0.63 9.92
N SER A 256 0.84 0.03 8.76
CA SER A 256 0.41 -0.66 7.55
C SER A 256 1.40 -1.75 7.11
N CYS A 257 2.69 -1.60 7.42
CA CYS A 257 3.70 -2.64 7.18
C CYS A 257 3.51 -3.88 8.07
N SER A 258 2.90 -3.74 9.24
CA SER A 258 2.51 -4.87 10.09
C SER A 258 1.53 -5.81 9.38
N ASP A 259 0.55 -5.24 8.67
CA ASP A 259 -0.41 -6.01 7.86
C ASP A 259 0.30 -6.77 6.73
N THR A 260 1.24 -6.11 6.04
CA THR A 260 2.04 -6.71 4.94
C THR A 260 2.91 -7.87 5.41
N TRP A 261 3.43 -7.77 6.62
CA TRP A 261 4.37 -8.75 7.17
C TRP A 261 3.72 -9.84 8.03
N ASP A 262 2.45 -9.71 8.39
CA ASP A 262 1.82 -10.51 9.45
C ASP A 262 2.64 -10.43 10.75
N SER A 263 3.13 -9.25 11.14
CA SER A 263 4.05 -9.06 12.27
C SER A 263 3.59 -7.93 13.19
N PHE A 264 3.40 -8.27 14.46
CA PHE A 264 3.04 -7.29 15.49
C PHE A 264 4.27 -6.59 16.08
N PRO A 265 4.16 -5.32 16.49
CA PRO A 265 5.15 -4.72 17.36
C PRO A 265 5.23 -5.48 18.70
N PRO A 266 6.32 -5.36 19.46
CA PRO A 266 6.40 -5.96 20.81
C PRO A 266 5.23 -5.57 21.71
N VAL A 267 4.82 -6.46 22.61
CA VAL A 267 3.78 -6.16 23.61
C VAL A 267 4.20 -4.95 24.45
N GLY A 268 3.31 -3.97 24.59
CA GLY A 268 3.63 -2.68 25.23
C GLY A 268 4.11 -1.59 24.26
N GLY A 269 4.21 -1.90 22.98
CA GLY A 269 4.54 -0.99 21.90
C GLY A 269 5.90 -1.22 21.26
N PRO A 270 6.15 -0.60 20.10
CA PRO A 270 7.42 -0.70 19.40
C PRO A 270 8.55 0.01 20.18
N PRO A 271 9.82 -0.28 19.85
CA PRO A 271 10.94 0.47 20.40
C PRO A 271 10.83 1.96 20.02
N ASP A 272 11.50 2.83 20.82
CA ASP A 272 11.33 4.28 20.71
C ASP A 272 11.49 4.82 19.28
N TRP A 273 12.48 4.35 18.54
CA TRP A 273 12.74 4.79 17.16
C TRP A 273 11.64 4.43 16.14
N LEU A 274 10.74 3.51 16.51
CA LEU A 274 9.54 3.13 15.75
C LEU A 274 8.26 3.65 16.38
N SER A 275 8.33 4.58 17.31
CA SER A 275 7.15 5.15 17.96
C SER A 275 6.60 6.35 17.19
N SER A 276 5.29 6.62 17.39
CA SER A 276 4.59 7.80 16.86
C SER A 276 3.95 8.55 18.02
N PRO A 277 4.63 9.55 18.60
CA PRO A 277 4.04 10.35 19.66
C PRO A 277 2.83 11.14 19.13
N GLN A 278 1.85 11.39 19.98
CA GLN A 278 0.68 12.21 19.61
C GLN A 278 0.98 13.72 19.65
N ASP A 279 1.88 14.14 20.54
CA ASP A 279 2.28 15.54 20.67
C ASP A 279 3.58 15.78 19.89
N PRO A 280 3.60 16.75 18.94
CA PRO A 280 4.80 17.16 18.22
C PRO A 280 5.99 17.53 19.11
N ALA A 281 5.73 18.05 20.30
CA ALA A 281 6.79 18.38 21.27
C ALA A 281 7.64 17.16 21.68
N HIS A 282 7.06 15.95 21.64
CA HIS A 282 7.77 14.71 21.92
C HIS A 282 8.59 14.18 20.73
N LEU A 283 8.45 14.79 19.57
CA LEU A 283 9.26 14.50 18.38
C LEU A 283 10.45 15.46 18.26
N SER A 284 10.43 16.56 19.01
CA SER A 284 11.43 17.63 18.94
C SER A 284 12.85 17.13 19.20
N SER A 285 13.81 17.65 18.44
CA SER A 285 15.25 17.36 18.54
C SER A 285 16.05 18.66 18.57
N ASP A 286 17.29 18.59 19.10
CA ASP A 286 18.20 19.72 19.27
C ASP A 286 19.63 19.41 18.78
N ILE A 287 19.74 18.64 17.68
CA ILE A 287 21.02 18.18 17.14
C ILE A 287 21.71 19.28 16.34
N PRO A 288 23.01 19.57 16.57
CA PRO A 288 23.73 20.62 15.84
C PRO A 288 24.21 20.10 14.47
N TYR A 289 23.35 20.09 13.48
CA TYR A 289 23.68 19.64 12.14
C TYR A 289 24.60 20.60 11.40
N ASN A 290 25.80 20.15 11.02
CA ASN A 290 26.82 21.00 10.42
C ASN A 290 26.47 21.44 8.99
N TYR A 291 25.84 20.59 8.18
CA TYR A 291 25.44 20.95 6.81
C TYR A 291 24.16 21.80 6.79
N LEU A 292 23.20 21.54 7.68
CA LEU A 292 22.05 22.42 7.84
C LEU A 292 22.49 23.81 8.28
N SER A 293 23.39 23.89 9.28
CA SER A 293 24.00 25.15 9.73
C SER A 293 24.64 25.91 8.57
N ALA A 294 25.43 25.20 7.75
CA ALA A 294 26.10 25.80 6.60
C ALA A 294 25.11 26.33 5.56
N ASN A 295 24.05 25.55 5.23
CA ASN A 295 23.02 26.00 4.29
C ASN A 295 22.28 27.23 4.81
N LEU A 296 21.92 27.29 6.10
CA LEU A 296 21.25 28.45 6.70
C LEU A 296 22.16 29.71 6.69
N ILE A 297 23.47 29.55 6.91
CA ILE A 297 24.44 30.64 6.78
C ILE A 297 24.54 31.10 5.32
N LEU A 298 24.71 30.19 4.37
CA LEU A 298 24.83 30.51 2.94
C LEU A 298 23.59 31.18 2.36
N GLN A 299 22.41 30.85 2.88
CA GLN A 299 21.14 31.49 2.50
C GLN A 299 20.89 32.83 3.24
N GLY A 300 21.81 33.26 4.11
CA GLY A 300 21.69 34.51 4.85
C GLY A 300 20.64 34.50 5.96
N VAL A 301 20.17 33.33 6.39
CA VAL A 301 19.30 33.18 7.56
C VAL A 301 20.05 33.46 8.85
N VAL A 302 21.35 33.11 8.87
CA VAL A 302 22.26 33.24 10.01
C VAL A 302 23.42 34.12 9.61
N ASP A 303 23.71 35.13 10.41
CA ASP A 303 24.92 35.94 10.29
C ASP A 303 26.09 35.29 11.07
N ALA A 304 27.05 34.75 10.35
CA ALA A 304 28.27 34.16 10.89
C ALA A 304 29.52 34.97 10.49
N SER A 305 29.36 36.23 10.07
CA SER A 305 30.46 37.12 9.62
C SER A 305 31.55 37.36 10.68
N THR A 306 31.27 37.08 11.95
CA THR A 306 32.26 37.17 13.04
C THR A 306 33.13 35.91 13.18
N CYS A 307 32.75 34.83 12.48
CA CYS A 307 33.47 33.56 12.48
C CYS A 307 34.59 33.54 11.42
N LEU A 308 35.62 32.71 11.64
CA LEU A 308 36.62 32.45 10.61
C LEU A 308 35.95 31.82 9.36
N ASP A 309 36.33 32.30 8.19
CA ASP A 309 35.77 31.87 6.89
C ASP A 309 34.23 31.94 6.87
N ASP A 310 33.64 32.99 7.46
CA ASP A 310 32.20 33.21 7.60
C ASP A 310 31.46 31.98 8.19
N GLY A 311 32.13 31.22 9.03
CA GLY A 311 31.58 30.05 9.70
C GLY A 311 31.54 28.76 8.87
N ILE A 312 32.10 28.76 7.64
CA ILE A 312 32.03 27.63 6.68
C ILE A 312 33.42 26.94 6.59
N THR A 313 33.39 25.61 6.50
CA THR A 313 34.61 24.80 6.29
C THR A 313 34.84 24.57 4.78
N PRO A 314 36.08 24.24 4.34
CA PRO A 314 36.37 23.97 2.93
C PRO A 314 35.58 22.82 2.30
N ASN A 315 35.01 21.91 3.09
CA ASN A 315 34.16 20.82 2.63
C ASN A 315 32.67 21.18 2.59
N GLY A 316 32.32 22.46 2.81
CA GLY A 316 30.96 22.97 2.67
C GLY A 316 30.06 22.77 3.90
N GLY A 317 30.57 22.25 5.00
CA GLY A 317 29.88 22.22 6.29
C GLY A 317 30.14 23.47 7.12
N ALA A 318 29.41 23.71 8.21
CA ALA A 318 29.74 24.76 9.17
C ALA A 318 30.88 24.34 10.11
N ASN A 319 31.80 25.27 10.39
CA ASN A 319 32.76 25.06 11.45
C ASN A 319 32.11 25.25 12.84
N GLN A 320 32.84 25.03 13.92
CA GLN A 320 32.28 25.11 15.27
C GLN A 320 31.58 26.47 15.54
N CYS A 321 32.25 27.60 15.19
CA CYS A 321 31.67 28.93 15.37
C CYS A 321 30.42 29.13 14.54
N GLY A 322 30.41 28.64 13.29
CA GLY A 322 29.23 28.66 12.42
C GLY A 322 28.07 27.85 12.98
N GLN A 323 28.33 26.66 13.51
CA GLN A 323 27.31 25.82 14.16
C GLN A 323 26.77 26.48 15.44
N GLU A 324 27.62 27.08 16.28
CA GLU A 324 27.18 27.82 17.46
C GLU A 324 26.32 29.02 17.10
N SER A 325 26.69 29.77 16.04
CA SER A 325 25.91 30.91 15.56
C SER A 325 24.57 30.50 14.96
N ALA A 326 24.53 29.35 14.30
CA ALA A 326 23.32 28.83 13.64
C ALA A 326 22.37 28.06 14.58
N ARG A 327 22.80 27.74 15.82
CA ARG A 327 22.06 26.84 16.72
C ARG A 327 20.56 27.13 16.83
N PRO A 328 20.10 28.37 17.13
CA PRO A 328 18.66 28.62 17.24
C PRO A 328 17.89 28.36 15.94
N ALA A 329 18.47 28.78 14.79
CA ALA A 329 17.86 28.58 13.49
C ALA A 329 17.82 27.10 13.08
N VAL A 330 18.84 26.32 13.45
CA VAL A 330 18.88 24.86 13.24
C VAL A 330 17.81 24.18 14.08
N ASP A 331 17.65 24.57 15.35
CA ASP A 331 16.63 23.99 16.23
C ASP A 331 15.23 24.30 15.73
N ASP A 332 14.94 25.52 15.27
CA ASP A 332 13.68 25.87 14.67
C ASP A 332 13.45 25.08 13.36
N TRP A 333 14.47 24.97 12.51
CA TRP A 333 14.36 24.31 11.20
C TRP A 333 14.11 22.81 11.31
N GLN A 334 14.87 22.09 12.16
CA GLN A 334 14.71 20.64 12.28
C GLN A 334 13.37 20.21 12.89
N ASN A 335 12.68 21.13 13.58
CA ASN A 335 11.41 20.85 14.25
C ASN A 335 10.17 21.43 13.52
N GLN A 336 10.36 22.23 12.45
CA GLN A 336 9.25 22.83 11.73
C GLN A 336 8.33 21.80 11.03
N PHE A 337 8.84 20.59 10.77
CA PHE A 337 8.12 19.52 10.11
C PHE A 337 7.42 18.56 11.08
N ASP A 338 7.60 18.69 12.40
CA ASP A 338 7.14 17.69 13.39
C ASP A 338 5.65 17.43 13.37
N SER A 339 4.83 18.48 13.29
CA SER A 339 3.36 18.33 13.17
C SER A 339 2.99 17.59 11.89
N LEU A 340 3.62 17.95 10.76
CA LEU A 340 3.35 17.29 9.48
C LEU A 340 3.82 15.83 9.47
N ILE A 341 4.95 15.52 10.08
CA ILE A 341 5.45 14.14 10.24
C ILE A 341 4.44 13.31 11.04
N ILE A 342 3.90 13.85 12.13
CA ILE A 342 2.88 13.14 12.93
C ILE A 342 1.58 12.94 12.12
N ASP A 343 1.09 13.98 11.46
CA ASP A 343 -0.10 13.88 10.61
C ASP A 343 0.09 12.83 9.51
N THR A 344 1.26 12.83 8.85
CA THR A 344 1.61 11.84 7.84
C THR A 344 1.71 10.42 8.43
N ALA A 345 2.32 10.28 9.60
CA ALA A 345 2.41 8.99 10.30
C ALA A 345 1.02 8.42 10.65
N GLN A 346 0.08 9.26 11.08
CA GLN A 346 -1.31 8.85 11.38
C GLN A 346 -2.05 8.34 10.14
N HIS A 347 -1.84 8.98 8.98
CA HIS A 347 -2.51 8.58 7.74
C HIS A 347 -1.87 7.36 7.07
N THR A 348 -0.54 7.25 7.13
CA THR A 348 0.22 6.20 6.43
C THR A 348 0.54 5.00 7.30
N GLY A 349 0.53 5.15 8.63
CA GLY A 349 1.01 4.13 9.57
C GLY A 349 2.54 3.98 9.61
N VAL A 350 3.30 4.84 8.93
CA VAL A 350 4.77 4.86 9.05
C VAL A 350 5.15 5.51 10.37
N PRO A 351 6.04 4.90 11.18
CA PRO A 351 6.41 5.47 12.48
C PRO A 351 7.00 6.89 12.36
N ALA A 352 6.47 7.84 13.14
CA ALA A 352 6.87 9.25 13.04
C ALA A 352 8.35 9.46 13.38
N ARG A 353 8.88 8.77 14.41
CA ARG A 353 10.31 8.86 14.76
C ARG A 353 11.20 8.27 13.69
N LEU A 354 10.81 7.16 13.07
CA LEU A 354 11.53 6.60 11.94
C LEU A 354 11.64 7.62 10.81
N LEU A 355 10.52 8.26 10.44
CA LEU A 355 10.52 9.27 9.38
C LEU A 355 11.39 10.47 9.71
N LYS A 356 11.35 10.96 10.98
CA LYS A 356 12.22 12.04 11.44
C LYS A 356 13.69 11.66 11.42
N ASN A 357 14.05 10.48 11.92
CA ASN A 357 15.41 9.97 11.93
C ASN A 357 15.95 9.77 10.50
N LEU A 358 15.10 9.32 9.58
CA LEU A 358 15.44 9.22 8.17
C LEU A 358 15.83 10.59 7.59
N PHE A 359 15.03 11.65 7.82
CA PHE A 359 15.34 12.99 7.34
C PHE A 359 16.61 13.56 7.98
N ALA A 360 16.83 13.27 9.25
CA ALA A 360 18.06 13.62 9.95
C ALA A 360 19.30 13.00 9.28
N ARG A 361 19.21 11.70 8.95
CA ARG A 361 20.30 10.93 8.34
C ARG A 361 20.56 11.27 6.89
N GLU A 362 19.50 11.43 6.09
CA GLU A 362 19.59 11.66 4.65
C GLU A 362 20.03 13.08 4.30
N SER A 363 19.41 14.08 4.90
CA SER A 363 19.55 15.47 4.46
C SER A 363 19.84 16.47 5.59
N GLN A 364 19.90 16.03 6.84
CA GLN A 364 19.90 16.93 8.01
C GLN A 364 18.74 17.95 7.90
N PHE A 365 17.55 17.51 7.47
CA PHE A 365 16.34 18.31 7.23
C PHE A 365 16.48 19.36 6.13
N TRP A 366 17.51 19.31 5.26
CA TRP A 366 17.55 20.16 4.09
C TRP A 366 16.69 19.58 2.94
N PRO A 367 15.60 20.25 2.50
CA PRO A 367 14.62 19.62 1.61
C PRO A 367 14.96 19.76 0.11
N GLY A 368 16.13 20.31 -0.20
CA GLY A 368 16.62 20.40 -1.57
C GLY A 368 17.59 19.28 -1.93
N VAL A 369 18.52 19.58 -2.86
CA VAL A 369 19.68 18.73 -3.11
C VAL A 369 20.68 18.95 -1.97
N PHE A 370 20.97 17.91 -1.20
CA PHE A 370 21.78 18.04 0.00
C PHE A 370 23.29 18.01 -0.32
N LYS A 371 23.71 17.15 -1.21
CA LYS A 371 25.09 17.06 -1.73
C LYS A 371 25.05 17.07 -3.25
N ALA A 372 26.18 17.27 -3.90
CA ALA A 372 26.25 17.19 -5.36
C ALA A 372 25.72 15.84 -5.85
N GLY A 373 24.56 15.83 -6.50
CA GLY A 373 23.86 14.63 -6.98
C GLY A 373 22.53 14.96 -7.61
N SER A 374 21.77 13.93 -7.97
CA SER A 374 20.40 14.03 -8.50
C SER A 374 19.32 13.78 -7.45
N ASP A 375 19.72 13.40 -6.24
CA ASP A 375 18.84 13.00 -5.17
C ASP A 375 18.28 14.24 -4.48
N ALA A 376 17.00 14.26 -4.14
CA ALA A 376 16.33 15.45 -3.68
C ALA A 376 15.31 15.19 -2.57
N GLY A 377 14.97 16.27 -1.86
CA GLY A 377 13.98 16.26 -0.79
C GLY A 377 14.54 15.80 0.55
N LEU A 378 13.73 15.81 1.59
CA LEU A 378 14.13 15.47 2.97
C LEU A 378 14.77 14.09 3.10
N GLY A 379 14.31 13.08 2.37
CA GLY A 379 14.83 11.72 2.36
C GLY A 379 15.68 11.37 1.14
N GLN A 380 16.12 12.36 0.35
CA GLN A 380 17.01 12.21 -0.81
C GLN A 380 16.53 11.17 -1.82
N LEU A 381 15.33 11.41 -2.39
CA LEU A 381 14.71 10.52 -3.38
C LEU A 381 15.56 10.43 -4.64
N THR A 382 15.93 9.20 -4.99
CA THR A 382 16.57 8.86 -6.27
C THR A 382 15.54 8.49 -7.34
N GLU A 383 15.95 8.39 -8.61
CA GLU A 383 15.08 7.85 -9.66
C GLU A 383 14.67 6.39 -9.37
N ASN A 384 15.56 5.57 -8.80
CA ASN A 384 15.25 4.21 -8.40
C ASN A 384 14.27 4.17 -7.20
N GLY A 385 14.43 5.06 -6.23
CA GLY A 385 13.47 5.20 -5.12
C GLY A 385 12.08 5.60 -5.63
N ALA A 386 12.01 6.51 -6.60
CA ALA A 386 10.75 6.85 -7.27
C ALA A 386 10.14 5.67 -8.02
N ASP A 387 10.95 4.83 -8.67
CA ASP A 387 10.49 3.59 -9.32
C ASP A 387 9.89 2.62 -8.29
N THR A 388 10.59 2.40 -7.17
CA THR A 388 10.09 1.56 -6.06
C THR A 388 8.77 2.09 -5.52
N THR A 389 8.67 3.41 -5.27
CA THR A 389 7.46 4.05 -4.75
C THR A 389 6.24 3.82 -5.67
N LEU A 390 6.43 4.04 -6.96
CA LEU A 390 5.34 3.91 -7.95
C LEU A 390 4.96 2.46 -8.24
N LEU A 391 5.90 1.53 -8.09
CA LEU A 391 5.70 0.11 -8.35
C LEU A 391 5.06 -0.62 -7.16
N TRP A 392 5.54 -0.36 -5.95
CA TRP A 392 5.18 -1.11 -4.75
C TRP A 392 4.14 -0.41 -3.86
N ASN A 393 3.71 0.80 -4.23
CA ASN A 393 2.59 1.49 -3.58
C ASN A 393 1.51 1.87 -4.61
N PRO A 394 0.62 0.93 -4.97
CA PRO A 394 -0.44 1.19 -5.95
C PRO A 394 -1.36 2.36 -5.55
N SER A 395 -1.66 2.50 -4.27
CA SER A 395 -2.49 3.59 -3.76
C SER A 395 -1.86 4.97 -4.02
N PHE A 396 -0.55 5.10 -3.83
CA PHE A 396 0.18 6.31 -4.17
C PHE A 396 0.24 6.52 -5.69
N TYR A 397 0.52 5.47 -6.45
CA TYR A 397 0.51 5.54 -7.91
C TYR A 397 -0.82 6.04 -8.46
N ASP A 398 -1.94 5.52 -7.97
CA ASP A 398 -3.28 5.91 -8.42
C ASP A 398 -3.60 7.38 -8.15
N GLN A 399 -3.05 7.94 -7.08
CA GLN A 399 -3.19 9.36 -6.74
C GLN A 399 -2.22 10.25 -7.53
N TYR A 400 -0.99 9.81 -7.72
CA TYR A 400 0.07 10.61 -8.32
C TYR A 400 0.03 10.59 -9.85
N CYS A 401 -0.21 9.44 -10.48
CA CYS A 401 -0.13 9.29 -11.93
C CYS A 401 -1.03 10.28 -12.70
N PRO A 402 -2.31 10.53 -12.29
CA PRO A 402 -3.19 11.49 -12.98
C PRO A 402 -2.73 12.94 -12.93
N LEU A 403 -1.79 13.28 -12.06
CA LEU A 403 -1.18 14.63 -12.01
C LEU A 403 -0.15 14.84 -13.13
N VAL A 404 0.34 13.75 -13.74
CA VAL A 404 1.44 13.76 -14.72
C VAL A 404 0.99 13.24 -16.09
N LEU A 405 0.15 12.20 -16.10
CA LEU A 405 -0.34 11.52 -17.30
C LEU A 405 -1.87 11.57 -17.37
N SER A 406 -2.45 11.18 -18.53
CA SER A 406 -3.91 11.05 -18.63
C SER A 406 -4.43 9.89 -17.78
N SER A 407 -5.66 10.04 -17.25
CA SER A 407 -6.33 8.98 -16.48
C SER A 407 -6.47 7.67 -17.24
N GLU A 408 -6.68 7.72 -18.56
CA GLU A 408 -6.70 6.54 -19.44
C GLU A 408 -5.34 5.81 -19.46
N THR A 409 -4.25 6.56 -19.43
CA THR A 409 -2.91 5.97 -19.37
C THR A 409 -2.64 5.36 -17.99
N CYS A 410 -3.01 6.07 -16.93
CA CYS A 410 -2.81 5.64 -15.54
C CYS A 410 -3.61 4.38 -15.18
N SER A 411 -4.82 4.20 -15.73
CA SER A 411 -5.66 3.02 -15.47
C SER A 411 -5.05 1.68 -15.90
N LYS A 412 -3.95 1.71 -16.67
CA LYS A 412 -3.20 0.49 -17.06
C LYS A 412 -2.35 -0.07 -15.93
N GLY A 413 -2.09 0.70 -14.87
CA GLY A 413 -1.15 0.37 -13.82
C GLY A 413 0.32 0.56 -14.23
N TYR A 414 1.19 0.85 -13.25
CA TYR A 414 2.59 1.25 -13.50
C TYR A 414 3.38 0.26 -14.37
N LEU A 415 3.27 -1.05 -14.09
CA LEU A 415 3.98 -2.11 -14.83
C LEU A 415 3.62 -2.17 -16.31
N HIS A 416 2.42 -1.75 -16.68
CA HIS A 416 1.92 -1.81 -18.06
C HIS A 416 2.08 -0.50 -18.83
N LEU A 417 2.69 0.51 -18.21
CA LEU A 417 3.04 1.74 -18.89
C LEU A 417 4.20 1.54 -19.87
N LYS A 418 4.25 2.38 -20.89
CA LYS A 418 5.42 2.43 -21.79
C LYS A 418 6.64 2.95 -21.02
N PRO A 419 7.86 2.50 -21.34
CA PRO A 419 9.08 2.95 -20.63
C PRO A 419 9.25 4.48 -20.55
N LYS A 420 8.83 5.21 -21.59
CA LYS A 420 8.88 6.69 -21.59
C LYS A 420 7.92 7.32 -20.56
N ASP A 421 6.76 6.69 -20.33
CA ASP A 421 5.74 7.19 -19.42
C ASP A 421 6.16 6.87 -17.97
N GLN A 422 6.75 5.68 -17.73
CA GLN A 422 7.39 5.33 -16.45
C GLN A 422 8.53 6.30 -16.13
N LEU A 423 9.43 6.59 -17.07
CA LEU A 423 10.52 7.55 -16.89
C LEU A 423 9.97 8.95 -16.55
N LEU A 424 8.93 9.41 -17.26
CA LEU A 424 8.33 10.71 -17.00
C LEU A 424 7.77 10.79 -15.58
N LEU A 425 7.10 9.75 -15.10
CA LEU A 425 6.56 9.69 -13.73
C LEU A 425 7.70 9.74 -12.69
N ARG A 426 8.76 8.93 -12.85
CA ARG A 426 9.90 8.93 -11.93
C ARG A 426 10.58 10.28 -11.84
N VAL A 427 10.94 10.86 -12.99
CA VAL A 427 11.60 12.17 -13.04
C VAL A 427 10.69 13.27 -12.48
N SER A 428 9.38 13.21 -12.74
CA SER A 428 8.43 14.17 -12.20
C SER A 428 8.31 14.05 -10.68
N LEU A 429 8.33 12.82 -10.13
CA LEU A 429 8.28 12.59 -8.69
C LEU A 429 9.52 13.13 -7.98
N VAL A 430 10.73 12.84 -8.50
CA VAL A 430 11.97 13.41 -7.96
C VAL A 430 11.96 14.94 -8.01
N LYS A 431 11.46 15.54 -9.10
CA LYS A 431 11.33 17.01 -9.20
C LYS A 431 10.32 17.59 -8.23
N SER A 432 9.24 16.88 -7.92
CA SER A 432 8.19 17.38 -7.03
C SER A 432 8.64 17.46 -5.56
N VAL A 433 9.60 16.64 -5.15
CA VAL A 433 10.20 16.68 -3.80
C VAL A 433 11.43 17.56 -3.71
N ASN A 434 11.99 18.01 -4.83
CA ASN A 434 13.12 18.92 -4.84
C ASN A 434 12.63 20.35 -4.51
N ALA A 435 12.90 20.78 -3.31
CA ALA A 435 12.50 22.09 -2.82
C ALA A 435 13.46 23.23 -3.18
N ASN A 436 14.58 22.98 -3.90
CA ASN A 436 15.45 24.06 -4.37
C ASN A 436 14.66 25.06 -5.22
N CYS A 437 14.79 26.36 -4.92
CA CYS A 437 14.07 27.44 -5.57
C CYS A 437 14.89 28.73 -5.49
N ASP A 438 15.59 29.07 -6.56
CA ASP A 438 16.49 30.24 -6.61
C ASP A 438 15.76 31.58 -6.37
N ASP A 439 14.47 31.64 -6.71
CA ASP A 439 13.64 32.84 -6.57
C ASP A 439 12.88 32.91 -5.22
N CYS A 440 13.01 31.88 -4.36
CA CYS A 440 12.34 31.81 -3.07
C CYS A 440 13.17 32.46 -1.96
N ALA A 441 12.51 32.98 -0.91
CA ALA A 441 13.15 33.77 0.17
C ALA A 441 14.31 33.06 0.90
N LEU A 442 14.28 31.71 0.97
CA LEU A 442 15.31 30.89 1.63
C LEU A 442 16.04 29.98 0.63
N GLY A 443 15.92 30.24 -0.68
CA GLY A 443 16.36 29.29 -1.69
C GLY A 443 15.55 27.99 -1.71
N ILE A 444 14.43 27.93 -0.96
CA ILE A 444 13.62 26.74 -0.72
C ILE A 444 12.12 27.03 -0.91
N ASP A 445 11.46 26.18 -1.68
CA ASP A 445 10.00 26.11 -1.79
C ASP A 445 9.44 25.22 -0.66
N LEU A 446 8.87 25.84 0.36
CA LEU A 446 8.31 25.14 1.51
C LEU A 446 7.11 24.23 1.14
N SER A 447 6.38 24.52 0.07
CA SER A 447 5.29 23.64 -0.38
C SER A 447 5.83 22.30 -0.84
N ARG A 448 6.94 22.31 -1.60
CA ARG A 448 7.62 21.07 -2.02
C ARG A 448 8.31 20.38 -0.87
N ALA A 449 8.89 21.14 0.08
CA ALA A 449 9.45 20.58 1.31
C ALA A 449 8.38 19.83 2.10
N ASN A 450 7.20 20.39 2.28
CA ASN A 450 6.07 19.75 2.96
C ASN A 450 5.56 18.52 2.18
N PHE A 451 5.40 18.62 0.86
CA PHE A 451 5.00 17.50 0.02
C PHE A 451 6.01 16.34 0.09
N SER A 452 7.30 16.64 0.27
CA SER A 452 8.32 15.59 0.38
C SER A 452 8.13 14.72 1.62
N VAL A 453 7.58 15.21 2.72
CA VAL A 453 7.29 14.41 3.93
C VAL A 453 6.34 13.26 3.59
N ASP A 454 5.25 13.55 2.90
CA ASP A 454 4.25 12.57 2.46
C ASP A 454 4.85 11.56 1.46
N VAL A 455 5.58 12.03 0.46
CA VAL A 455 6.24 11.17 -0.53
C VAL A 455 7.20 10.19 0.14
N PHE A 456 7.99 10.60 1.13
CA PHE A 456 8.93 9.71 1.80
C PHE A 456 8.25 8.69 2.70
N ALA A 457 7.14 9.02 3.33
CA ALA A 457 6.32 8.03 4.02
C ALA A 457 5.80 6.98 3.05
N HIS A 458 5.28 7.39 1.89
CA HIS A 458 4.84 6.47 0.84
C HIS A 458 5.98 5.65 0.22
N THR A 459 7.18 6.20 0.16
CA THR A 459 8.40 5.47 -0.26
C THR A 459 8.79 4.40 0.75
N LEU A 460 8.70 4.69 2.05
CA LEU A 460 8.91 3.68 3.09
C LEU A 460 7.86 2.57 3.05
N LEU A 461 6.58 2.90 2.80
CA LEU A 461 5.54 1.90 2.58
C LEU A 461 5.85 1.00 1.38
N ALA A 462 6.23 1.57 0.26
CA ALA A 462 6.65 0.81 -0.92
C ALA A 462 7.86 -0.08 -0.62
N SER A 463 8.82 0.42 0.15
CA SER A 463 10.00 -0.33 0.56
C SER A 463 9.66 -1.47 1.51
N CYS A 464 8.69 -1.30 2.43
CA CYS A 464 8.27 -2.38 3.32
C CYS A 464 7.47 -3.48 2.58
N GLU A 465 6.63 -3.12 1.63
CA GLU A 465 5.96 -4.07 0.73
C GLU A 465 6.98 -4.91 -0.04
N GLN A 466 7.95 -4.24 -0.66
CA GLN A 466 9.02 -4.92 -1.38
C GLN A 466 9.87 -5.81 -0.44
N THR A 467 10.15 -5.34 0.78
CA THR A 467 10.88 -6.11 1.79
C THR A 467 10.14 -7.39 2.16
N GLY A 468 8.83 -7.32 2.41
CA GLY A 468 8.00 -8.49 2.67
C GLY A 468 8.09 -9.52 1.54
N GLN A 469 8.00 -9.05 0.29
CA GLN A 469 8.11 -9.92 -0.87
C GLN A 469 9.53 -10.53 -1.02
N VAL A 470 10.59 -9.77 -0.72
CA VAL A 470 11.96 -10.28 -0.76
C VAL A 470 12.16 -11.36 0.30
N VAL A 471 11.74 -11.14 1.55
CA VAL A 471 11.79 -12.17 2.61
C VAL A 471 11.04 -13.42 2.18
N TYR A 472 9.78 -13.29 1.73
CA TYR A 472 9.00 -14.44 1.27
C TYR A 472 9.68 -15.20 0.12
N ASN A 473 10.30 -14.50 -0.81
CA ASN A 473 10.98 -15.13 -1.94
C ASN A 473 12.18 -15.97 -1.51
N GLU A 474 12.93 -15.52 -0.50
CA GLU A 474 14.11 -16.23 0.00
C GLU A 474 13.75 -17.42 0.88
N VAL A 475 12.77 -17.27 1.78
CA VAL A 475 12.50 -18.29 2.81
C VAL A 475 11.21 -19.08 2.60
N ARG A 476 10.30 -18.63 1.73
CA ARG A 476 8.97 -19.24 1.46
C ARG A 476 8.07 -19.36 2.69
N GLN A 477 8.22 -18.44 3.63
CA GLN A 477 7.39 -18.28 4.82
C GLN A 477 6.95 -16.82 4.93
N SER A 478 5.89 -16.56 5.73
CA SER A 478 5.48 -15.17 6.01
C SER A 478 6.62 -14.43 6.71
N PRO A 479 6.87 -13.16 6.37
CA PRO A 479 7.93 -12.36 7.02
C PRO A 479 7.85 -12.38 8.56
N GLY A 480 6.65 -12.24 9.13
CA GLY A 480 6.44 -12.24 10.58
C GLY A 480 6.70 -13.59 11.27
N ASP A 481 6.69 -14.71 10.51
CA ASP A 481 7.02 -16.03 11.07
C ASP A 481 8.53 -16.22 11.26
N VAL A 482 9.38 -15.42 10.58
CA VAL A 482 10.83 -15.63 10.51
C VAL A 482 11.65 -14.45 10.99
N ALA A 483 11.06 -13.27 11.16
CA ALA A 483 11.73 -12.05 11.63
C ALA A 483 10.80 -11.24 12.54
N SER A 484 11.38 -10.52 13.50
CA SER A 484 10.61 -9.62 14.36
C SER A 484 10.17 -8.35 13.60
N TYR A 485 9.13 -7.69 14.10
CA TYR A 485 8.67 -6.38 13.60
C TYR A 485 9.83 -5.36 13.49
N GLU A 486 10.71 -5.30 14.51
CA GLU A 486 11.85 -4.40 14.50
C GLU A 486 12.88 -4.77 13.43
N ASP A 487 13.18 -6.06 13.26
CA ASP A 487 14.11 -6.53 12.23
C ASP A 487 13.59 -6.23 10.83
N LEU A 488 12.28 -6.41 10.59
CA LEU A 488 11.64 -6.11 9.32
C LEU A 488 11.71 -4.61 8.95
N TRP A 489 11.61 -3.72 9.94
CA TRP A 489 11.88 -2.30 9.69
C TRP A 489 13.35 -2.02 9.38
N LYS A 490 14.29 -2.69 10.05
CA LYS A 490 15.72 -2.58 9.72
C LYS A 490 15.99 -3.12 8.30
N PHE A 491 15.38 -4.22 7.90
CA PHE A 491 15.45 -4.74 6.52
C PHE A 491 14.83 -3.77 5.50
N THR A 492 13.77 -3.08 5.87
CA THR A 492 13.16 -2.02 5.05
C THR A 492 14.13 -0.86 4.83
N LEU A 493 14.88 -0.47 5.85
CA LEU A 493 15.93 0.54 5.72
C LEU A 493 17.09 0.07 4.84
N VAL A 494 17.48 -1.22 4.90
CA VAL A 494 18.45 -1.79 3.95
C VAL A 494 17.96 -1.68 2.52
N ASN A 495 16.70 -2.07 2.29
CA ASN A 495 16.06 -1.99 0.97
C ASN A 495 16.00 -0.53 0.48
N TYR A 496 15.63 0.40 1.33
CA TYR A 496 15.57 1.83 1.02
C TYR A 496 16.94 2.39 0.60
N ASN A 497 17.99 2.11 1.37
CA ASN A 497 19.33 2.68 1.16
C ASN A 497 20.15 1.95 0.08
N ALA A 498 20.19 0.62 0.12
CA ALA A 498 21.05 -0.20 -0.72
C ALA A 498 20.28 -1.04 -1.79
N GLY A 499 18.96 -1.00 -1.73
CA GLY A 499 18.08 -1.70 -2.65
C GLY A 499 17.87 -3.19 -2.32
N PRO A 500 16.91 -3.83 -3.01
CA PRO A 500 16.48 -5.19 -2.73
C PRO A 500 17.58 -6.24 -2.99
N GLY A 501 18.56 -5.94 -3.84
CA GLY A 501 19.67 -6.86 -4.13
C GLY A 501 20.59 -7.09 -2.93
N CYS A 502 20.95 -6.02 -2.20
CA CYS A 502 21.75 -6.14 -0.98
C CYS A 502 20.97 -6.90 0.11
N LEU A 503 19.69 -6.63 0.24
CA LEU A 503 18.82 -7.31 1.20
C LEU A 503 18.70 -8.81 0.88
N SER A 504 18.34 -9.18 -0.35
CA SER A 504 18.17 -10.57 -0.80
C SER A 504 19.41 -11.41 -0.55
N LEU A 505 20.60 -10.92 -0.93
CA LEU A 505 21.86 -11.63 -0.71
C LEU A 505 22.15 -11.88 0.79
N ALA A 506 21.87 -10.89 1.64
CA ALA A 506 22.09 -11.01 3.07
C ALA A 506 21.07 -11.96 3.73
N LEU A 507 19.82 -11.91 3.32
CA LEU A 507 18.76 -12.83 3.79
C LEU A 507 19.07 -14.29 3.41
N ASP A 508 19.46 -14.56 2.15
CA ASP A 508 19.86 -15.91 1.71
C ASP A 508 21.03 -16.44 2.55
N GLY A 509 22.06 -15.60 2.79
CA GLY A 509 23.20 -15.97 3.63
C GLY A 509 22.80 -16.29 5.08
N ALA A 510 21.96 -15.46 5.70
CA ALA A 510 21.48 -15.65 7.05
C ALA A 510 20.57 -16.89 7.17
N TRP A 511 19.64 -17.08 6.24
CA TRP A 511 18.73 -18.20 6.24
C TRP A 511 19.43 -19.55 6.06
N ASN A 512 20.44 -19.61 5.19
CA ASN A 512 21.23 -20.82 4.98
C ASN A 512 22.13 -21.18 6.18
N SER A 513 22.52 -20.19 7.00
CA SER A 513 23.37 -20.43 8.17
C SER A 513 22.56 -20.80 9.43
N ASP A 514 21.54 -20.04 9.78
CA ASP A 514 20.88 -20.11 11.09
C ASP A 514 19.38 -20.39 11.06
N HIS A 515 18.74 -20.31 9.88
CA HIS A 515 17.28 -20.35 9.72
C HIS A 515 16.53 -19.32 10.59
N GLN A 516 17.20 -18.19 10.90
CA GLN A 516 16.64 -17.05 11.62
C GLN A 516 17.07 -15.74 10.95
N LEU A 517 16.12 -14.84 10.83
CA LEU A 517 16.32 -13.52 10.21
C LEU A 517 16.30 -12.44 11.29
N THR A 518 17.36 -12.36 12.09
CA THR A 518 17.58 -11.23 12.98
C THR A 518 18.47 -10.18 12.32
N TRP A 519 18.42 -8.93 12.80
CA TRP A 519 19.32 -7.88 12.31
C TRP A 519 20.80 -8.29 12.40
N ASP A 520 21.19 -8.91 13.51
CA ASP A 520 22.56 -9.33 13.73
C ASP A 520 22.99 -10.39 12.72
N THR A 521 22.17 -11.42 12.49
CA THR A 521 22.48 -12.47 11.51
C THR A 521 22.52 -11.89 10.09
N VAL A 522 21.50 -11.15 9.67
CA VAL A 522 21.40 -10.60 8.31
C VAL A 522 22.51 -9.58 8.05
N SER A 523 22.77 -8.65 8.97
CA SER A 523 23.83 -7.64 8.80
C SER A 523 25.25 -8.23 8.77
N SER A 524 25.47 -9.41 9.34
CA SER A 524 26.75 -10.13 9.28
C SER A 524 27.05 -10.73 7.89
N HIS A 525 26.03 -10.86 7.04
CA HIS A 525 26.14 -11.40 5.68
C HIS A 525 26.18 -10.31 4.59
N PHE A 526 26.31 -9.04 4.96
CA PHE A 526 26.48 -7.99 3.96
C PHE A 526 27.81 -8.16 3.21
N THR A 527 27.74 -8.08 1.88
CA THR A 527 28.92 -7.98 1.04
C THR A 527 29.64 -6.64 1.26
N ASP A 528 30.90 -6.53 0.86
CA ASP A 528 31.69 -5.29 1.00
C ASP A 528 30.97 -4.05 0.41
N VAL A 529 30.23 -4.23 -0.68
CA VAL A 529 29.45 -3.16 -1.33
C VAL A 529 28.26 -2.73 -0.47
N CYS A 530 27.64 -3.66 0.25
CA CYS A 530 26.46 -3.43 1.09
C CYS A 530 26.81 -3.07 2.54
N ALA A 531 28.06 -3.31 2.97
CA ALA A 531 28.51 -3.11 4.35
C ALA A 531 28.25 -1.70 4.94
N PRO A 532 28.39 -0.58 4.17
CA PRO A 532 28.07 0.75 4.70
C PRO A 532 26.63 0.94 5.14
N THR A 533 25.70 0.12 4.63
CA THR A 533 24.29 0.17 5.00
C THR A 533 24.06 -0.24 6.47
N LYS A 534 24.96 -1.01 7.06
CA LYS A 534 24.88 -1.36 8.47
C LYS A 534 24.93 -0.13 9.38
N ASP A 535 25.89 0.78 9.12
CA ASP A 535 25.99 2.02 9.88
C ASP A 535 24.78 2.92 9.63
N TYR A 536 24.30 2.97 8.38
CA TYR A 536 23.09 3.71 8.02
C TYR A 536 21.87 3.27 8.83
N VAL A 537 21.60 1.97 8.89
CA VAL A 537 20.48 1.43 9.66
C VAL A 537 20.65 1.67 11.16
N ASN A 538 21.87 1.47 11.68
CA ASN A 538 22.19 1.69 13.09
C ASN A 538 21.97 3.16 13.48
N ASP A 539 22.43 4.12 12.66
CA ASP A 539 22.24 5.57 12.91
C ASP A 539 20.76 5.94 13.02
N ILE A 540 19.89 5.35 12.17
CA ILE A 540 18.45 5.62 12.17
C ILE A 540 17.75 4.93 13.34
N SER A 541 18.17 3.69 13.69
CA SER A 541 17.53 2.86 14.72
C SER A 541 18.02 3.12 16.16
N GLN A 542 19.03 3.97 16.35
CA GLN A 542 19.45 4.41 17.67
C GLN A 542 18.50 5.50 18.19
N SER A 543 18.08 5.39 19.45
CA SER A 543 17.31 6.45 20.10
C SER A 543 18.18 7.70 20.28
N SER A 544 17.62 8.87 20.04
CA SER A 544 18.25 10.17 20.34
C SER A 544 18.65 10.35 21.82
N SER A 545 18.18 9.47 22.70
CA SER A 545 18.57 9.39 24.12
C SER A 545 19.97 8.83 24.34
N ASP A 546 20.49 8.01 23.42
CA ASP A 546 21.80 7.35 23.59
C ASP A 546 22.96 8.23 23.14
N GLU A 547 22.73 9.24 22.30
CA GLU A 547 23.76 10.20 21.89
C GLU A 547 24.20 11.17 23.03
N LYS A 548 23.37 11.37 24.06
CA LYS A 548 23.75 12.20 25.23
C LYS A 548 24.78 11.54 26.16
N GLN A 549 25.19 10.28 25.90
CA GLN A 549 26.18 9.54 26.73
C GLN A 549 27.51 9.28 26.04
N LYS A 550 27.74 9.73 24.82
CA LYS A 550 29.07 9.68 24.15
C LYS A 550 29.61 11.09 23.93
#